data_6677493ae9ecd0986bc313ef9b3cc6fa
#
_entry.id   6677493ae9ecd0986bc313ef9b3cc6fa
#
_cell.length_a   1.000
_cell.length_b   1.000
_cell.length_c   1.000
_cell.angle_alpha   90.00
_cell.angle_beta   90.00
_cell.angle_gamma   90.00
#
_symmetry.space_group_name_H-M   'P 1'
#
loop_
_entity.id
_entity.type
_entity.pdbx_description
1 polymer ?
#
loop_
_entity_poly.entity_id
_entity_poly.type
_entity_poly.pdbx_seq_one_letter_code
_entity_poly.pdbx_strand_id
1 'polypeptide(L)'
;MSTDHISTHPDSPLHGNGIGSEAINLAAIRQEYTKGGLKEGDLPDNPLSLFNRWLHEAIDAQVDEPTAMLVGTVSPEGQPSTRTVLLKDLHDGKFIFYTNYESRKGTHLAKNPYISLSFVWHALERQVHIEGIASKVPAGESDTYFRQRPYKSRIGARISPQSRPLKSRMQLIRNFVAEAARWVGREVELSLIHISE
;
A
#
# COMPACT_ATOMS: atom_id res chain seq x y z
N MET A 1 -7.17 33.02 -0.88
CA MET A 1 -6.64 31.65 -1.05
C MET A 1 -5.32 31.60 -0.28
N SER A 2 -5.30 30.89 0.83
CA SER A 2 -4.09 30.73 1.65
C SER A 2 -3.20 29.69 0.96
N THR A 3 -1.96 30.02 0.71
CA THR A 3 -0.97 29.08 0.16
C THR A 3 -0.22 28.46 1.34
N ASP A 4 -0.63 27.26 1.73
CA ASP A 4 0.07 26.52 2.75
C ASP A 4 1.35 25.90 2.15
N HIS A 5 2.49 26.25 2.71
CA HIS A 5 3.77 25.68 2.36
C HIS A 5 4.10 24.49 3.29
N ILE A 6 4.38 23.34 2.71
CA ILE A 6 4.93 22.20 3.47
C ILE A 6 6.44 22.42 3.60
N SER A 7 6.91 22.71 4.82
CA SER A 7 8.35 22.78 5.12
C SER A 7 8.89 21.36 5.28
N THR A 8 9.87 21.00 4.49
CA THR A 8 10.67 19.78 4.71
C THR A 8 11.76 20.06 5.73
N HIS A 9 12.09 19.09 6.59
CA HIS A 9 13.09 19.21 7.67
C HIS A 9 14.39 19.87 7.22
N PRO A 10 15.00 20.78 8.03
CA PRO A 10 16.11 21.63 7.61
C PRO A 10 17.51 20.99 7.52
N ASP A 11 17.67 19.68 7.79
CA ASP A 11 18.99 19.07 7.98
C ASP A 11 19.41 18.05 6.89
N SER A 12 19.15 18.33 5.63
CA SER A 12 19.79 17.58 4.53
C SER A 12 20.52 18.55 3.61
N PRO A 13 21.87 18.57 3.57
CA PRO A 13 22.60 19.33 2.58
C PRO A 13 22.40 18.68 1.20
N LEU A 14 21.50 19.25 0.40
CA LEU A 14 21.43 18.93 -1.02
C LEU A 14 22.65 19.53 -1.69
N HIS A 15 23.70 18.75 -1.89
CA HIS A 15 24.78 19.11 -2.80
C HIS A 15 24.22 19.08 -4.22
N GLY A 16 23.89 20.26 -4.71
CA GLY A 16 23.47 20.50 -6.09
C GLY A 16 24.63 20.31 -7.06
N ASN A 17 24.65 19.18 -7.77
CA ASN A 17 25.32 19.15 -9.06
C ASN A 17 24.31 19.65 -10.09
N GLY A 18 24.60 20.85 -10.64
CA GLY A 18 23.80 21.50 -11.66
C GLY A 18 23.71 20.67 -12.93
N ILE A 19 22.60 19.99 -13.11
CA ILE A 19 22.08 19.68 -14.42
C ILE A 19 21.08 20.80 -14.69
N GLY A 20 21.32 21.62 -15.75
CA GLY A 20 20.39 22.66 -16.18
C GLY A 20 19.06 22.01 -16.56
N SER A 21 18.16 21.84 -15.59
CA SER A 21 16.79 21.46 -15.83
C SER A 21 16.02 22.76 -16.09
N GLU A 22 15.46 22.91 -17.27
CA GLU A 22 14.40 23.89 -17.47
C GLU A 22 13.37 23.73 -16.35
N ALA A 23 13.06 24.81 -15.66
CA ALA A 23 12.11 24.80 -14.57
C ALA A 23 10.74 24.35 -15.11
N ILE A 24 10.25 23.19 -14.67
CA ILE A 24 8.95 22.68 -15.08
C ILE A 24 7.86 23.61 -14.55
N ASN A 25 7.07 24.20 -15.45
CA ASN A 25 5.90 24.99 -15.06
C ASN A 25 4.75 24.06 -14.68
N LEU A 26 4.74 23.62 -13.43
CA LEU A 26 3.72 22.72 -12.89
C LEU A 26 2.30 23.30 -12.97
N ALA A 27 2.16 24.62 -12.89
CA ALA A 27 0.85 25.28 -12.96
C ALA A 27 0.21 25.20 -14.35
N ALA A 28 1.01 25.01 -15.39
CA ALA A 28 0.54 24.83 -16.76
C ALA A 28 0.08 23.39 -17.07
N ILE A 29 0.42 22.41 -16.21
CA ILE A 29 0.02 21.01 -16.39
C ILE A 29 -1.41 20.86 -15.85
N ARG A 30 -2.39 20.98 -16.75
CA ARG A 30 -3.81 20.84 -16.44
C ARG A 30 -4.46 19.87 -17.43
N GLN A 31 -5.38 19.05 -16.92
CA GLN A 31 -6.26 18.20 -17.74
C GLN A 31 -7.71 18.52 -17.38
N GLU A 32 -8.57 18.49 -18.37
CA GLU A 32 -10.02 18.57 -18.15
C GLU A 32 -10.54 17.17 -17.84
N TYR A 33 -11.38 17.07 -16.80
CA TYR A 33 -12.09 15.85 -16.47
C TYR A 33 -13.31 15.72 -17.37
N THR A 34 -13.38 14.64 -18.15
CA THR A 34 -14.39 14.45 -19.20
C THR A 34 -15.31 13.25 -18.97
N LYS A 35 -15.00 12.40 -17.99
CA LYS A 35 -15.72 11.14 -17.76
C LYS A 35 -16.88 11.31 -16.78
N GLY A 36 -17.81 12.17 -17.05
CA GLY A 36 -19.10 12.30 -16.38
C GLY A 36 -19.05 12.23 -14.84
N GLY A 37 -19.59 13.22 -14.15
CA GLY A 37 -19.58 13.25 -12.68
C GLY A 37 -20.49 12.18 -12.09
N LEU A 38 -20.32 11.94 -10.79
CA LEU A 38 -21.23 11.12 -10.00
C LEU A 38 -22.58 11.85 -9.86
N LYS A 39 -23.65 11.19 -10.31
CA LYS A 39 -25.02 11.73 -10.19
C LYS A 39 -25.67 11.16 -8.93
N GLU A 40 -26.46 11.97 -8.26
CA GLU A 40 -27.15 11.58 -7.02
C GLU A 40 -28.03 10.33 -7.21
N GLY A 41 -28.71 10.21 -8.36
CA GLY A 41 -29.53 9.04 -8.70
C GLY A 41 -28.75 7.75 -8.98
N ASP A 42 -27.42 7.82 -9.12
CA ASP A 42 -26.56 6.66 -9.34
C ASP A 42 -25.93 6.14 -8.02
N LEU A 43 -26.21 6.82 -6.90
CA LEU A 43 -25.67 6.46 -5.59
C LEU A 43 -26.46 5.29 -4.99
N PRO A 44 -25.83 4.16 -4.69
CA PRO A 44 -26.48 3.12 -3.89
C PRO A 44 -26.56 3.53 -2.42
N ASP A 45 -27.51 2.97 -1.67
CA ASP A 45 -27.66 3.21 -0.24
C ASP A 45 -26.42 2.81 0.58
N ASN A 46 -25.68 1.82 0.08
CA ASN A 46 -24.44 1.33 0.70
C ASN A 46 -23.20 1.79 -0.09
N PRO A 47 -22.31 2.60 0.48
CA PRO A 47 -21.11 3.05 -0.20
C PRO A 47 -20.15 1.92 -0.61
N LEU A 48 -20.16 0.78 0.08
CA LEU A 48 -19.36 -0.39 -0.31
C LEU A 48 -19.84 -1.01 -1.64
N SER A 49 -21.15 -0.92 -1.93
CA SER A 49 -21.70 -1.36 -3.23
C SER A 49 -21.17 -0.48 -4.35
N LEU A 50 -21.04 0.83 -4.12
CA LEU A 50 -20.43 1.75 -5.08
C LEU A 50 -18.95 1.45 -5.28
N PHE A 51 -18.21 1.23 -4.18
CA PHE A 51 -16.79 0.85 -4.25
C PHE A 51 -16.60 -0.44 -5.08
N ASN A 52 -17.37 -1.49 -4.78
CA ASN A 52 -17.29 -2.75 -5.51
C ASN A 52 -17.57 -2.57 -7.01
N ARG A 53 -18.61 -1.82 -7.36
CA ARG A 53 -18.90 -1.50 -8.75
C ARG A 53 -17.73 -0.79 -9.43
N TRP A 54 -17.17 0.22 -8.81
CA TRP A 54 -16.04 0.97 -9.35
C TRP A 54 -14.75 0.15 -9.45
N LEU A 55 -14.52 -0.75 -8.51
CA LEU A 55 -13.38 -1.68 -8.57
C LEU A 55 -13.53 -2.65 -9.76
N HIS A 56 -14.73 -3.21 -10.00
CA HIS A 56 -14.98 -4.04 -11.16
C HIS A 56 -14.80 -3.26 -12.46
N GLU A 57 -15.33 -2.05 -12.55
CA GLU A 57 -15.14 -1.19 -13.71
C GLU A 57 -13.66 -0.84 -13.95
N ALA A 58 -12.85 -0.70 -12.90
CA ALA A 58 -11.40 -0.50 -13.01
C ALA A 58 -10.68 -1.76 -13.52
N ILE A 59 -11.12 -2.95 -13.10
CA ILE A 59 -10.60 -4.23 -13.58
C ILE A 59 -10.98 -4.43 -15.05
N ASP A 60 -12.24 -4.21 -15.42
CA ASP A 60 -12.75 -4.38 -16.79
C ASP A 60 -12.10 -3.37 -17.76
N ALA A 61 -11.85 -2.16 -17.31
CA ALA A 61 -11.12 -1.13 -18.05
C ALA A 61 -9.60 -1.39 -18.11
N GLN A 62 -9.11 -2.49 -17.53
CA GLN A 62 -7.71 -2.86 -17.48
C GLN A 62 -6.80 -1.74 -16.92
N VAL A 63 -7.29 -1.03 -15.90
CA VAL A 63 -6.50 -0.06 -15.16
C VAL A 63 -5.28 -0.78 -14.56
N ASP A 64 -4.11 -0.17 -14.67
CA ASP A 64 -2.89 -0.73 -14.10
C ASP A 64 -3.01 -0.85 -12.57
N GLU A 65 -2.75 -2.06 -12.02
CA GLU A 65 -2.85 -2.37 -10.59
C GLU A 65 -4.15 -1.86 -9.91
N PRO A 66 -5.36 -2.27 -10.37
CA PRO A 66 -6.62 -1.70 -9.89
C PRO A 66 -6.88 -1.89 -8.39
N THR A 67 -6.20 -2.86 -7.76
CA THR A 67 -6.26 -3.13 -6.32
C THR A 67 -5.21 -2.36 -5.51
N ALA A 68 -4.34 -1.58 -6.17
CA ALA A 68 -3.34 -0.77 -5.48
C ALA A 68 -4.02 0.37 -4.71
N MET A 69 -3.63 0.53 -3.45
CA MET A 69 -4.10 1.61 -2.59
C MET A 69 -2.95 2.24 -1.82
N LEU A 70 -3.03 3.53 -1.59
CA LEU A 70 -2.15 4.25 -0.67
C LEU A 70 -2.67 4.04 0.75
N VAL A 71 -1.82 3.52 1.62
CA VAL A 71 -2.13 3.36 3.05
C VAL A 71 -1.39 4.42 3.84
N GLY A 72 -2.14 5.26 4.53
CA GLY A 72 -1.65 6.25 5.48
C GLY A 72 -1.65 5.68 6.90
N THR A 73 -0.56 5.88 7.63
CA THR A 73 -0.42 5.54 9.06
C THR A 73 0.34 6.64 9.77
N VAL A 74 0.13 6.76 11.07
CA VAL A 74 0.75 7.80 11.90
C VAL A 74 1.63 7.15 12.96
N SER A 75 2.85 7.66 13.12
CA SER A 75 3.77 7.20 14.17
C SER A 75 3.27 7.61 15.56
N PRO A 76 3.82 7.02 16.65
CA PRO A 76 3.52 7.48 18.02
C PRO A 76 3.78 8.96 18.27
N GLU A 77 4.74 9.54 17.53
CA GLU A 77 5.12 10.95 17.61
C GLU A 77 4.25 11.87 16.74
N GLY A 78 3.20 11.30 16.09
CA GLY A 78 2.28 12.06 15.25
C GLY A 78 2.74 12.24 13.81
N GLN A 79 3.86 11.64 13.38
CA GLN A 79 4.34 11.79 12.01
C GLN A 79 3.60 10.86 11.04
N PRO A 80 2.89 11.40 10.03
CA PRO A 80 2.22 10.59 9.02
C PRO A 80 3.23 9.98 8.04
N SER A 81 2.87 8.84 7.48
CA SER A 81 3.62 8.23 6.38
C SER A 81 2.69 7.39 5.51
N THR A 82 2.95 7.36 4.21
CA THR A 82 2.16 6.64 3.22
C THR A 82 3.01 5.63 2.46
N ARG A 83 2.38 4.61 1.92
CA ARG A 83 2.97 3.62 0.99
C ARG A 83 1.87 2.92 0.22
N THR A 84 2.22 2.37 -0.93
CA THR A 84 1.32 1.52 -1.69
C THR A 84 1.27 0.11 -1.11
N VAL A 85 0.07 -0.44 -0.98
CA VAL A 85 -0.20 -1.86 -0.72
C VAL A 85 -1.33 -2.32 -1.66
N LEU A 86 -1.55 -3.63 -1.75
CA LEU A 86 -2.62 -4.19 -2.59
C LEU A 86 -3.78 -4.66 -1.71
N LEU A 87 -4.98 -4.22 -2.02
CA LEU A 87 -6.20 -4.83 -1.50
C LEU A 87 -6.24 -6.29 -1.93
N LYS A 88 -6.52 -7.21 -1.01
CA LYS A 88 -6.55 -8.65 -1.26
C LYS A 88 -7.92 -9.25 -1.09
N ASP A 89 -8.75 -8.65 -0.28
CA ASP A 89 -10.13 -9.07 -0.10
C ASP A 89 -10.99 -7.91 0.44
N LEU A 90 -12.28 -8.03 0.25
CA LEU A 90 -13.30 -7.15 0.82
C LEU A 90 -14.52 -7.98 1.23
N HIS A 91 -14.66 -8.24 2.50
CA HIS A 91 -15.82 -8.93 3.05
C HIS A 91 -16.23 -8.33 4.40
N ASP A 92 -17.48 -8.43 4.74
CA ASP A 92 -18.06 -7.88 5.97
C ASP A 92 -17.73 -6.39 6.21
N GLY A 93 -17.59 -5.63 5.11
CA GLY A 93 -17.23 -4.21 5.19
C GLY A 93 -15.77 -3.93 5.53
N LYS A 94 -14.91 -4.94 5.51
CA LYS A 94 -13.49 -4.85 5.86
C LYS A 94 -12.61 -4.91 4.62
N PHE A 95 -11.69 -3.96 4.51
CA PHE A 95 -10.67 -3.92 3.46
C PHE A 95 -9.44 -4.68 3.95
N ILE A 96 -9.14 -5.82 3.34
CA ILE A 96 -8.09 -6.72 3.78
C ILE A 96 -6.82 -6.56 2.95
N PHE A 97 -5.71 -6.34 3.60
CA PHE A 97 -4.38 -6.35 3.01
C PHE A 97 -3.37 -7.04 3.93
N TYR A 98 -2.31 -7.56 3.36
CA TYR A 98 -1.30 -8.30 4.10
C TYR A 98 0.02 -7.54 4.15
N THR A 99 0.59 -7.46 5.33
CA THR A 99 1.84 -6.73 5.58
C THR A 99 2.69 -7.41 6.65
N ASN A 100 3.97 -6.98 6.75
CA ASN A 100 4.86 -7.41 7.82
C ASN A 100 4.64 -6.52 9.05
N TYR A 101 4.31 -7.10 10.19
CA TYR A 101 4.09 -6.37 11.46
C TYR A 101 5.31 -5.62 11.97
N GLU A 102 6.51 -6.12 11.70
CA GLU A 102 7.74 -5.42 12.05
C GLU A 102 8.10 -4.32 11.07
N SER A 103 7.32 -4.13 10.01
CA SER A 103 7.48 -2.99 9.11
C SER A 103 7.09 -1.68 9.80
N ARG A 104 7.54 -0.55 9.25
CA ARG A 104 7.20 0.78 9.78
C ARG A 104 5.68 0.98 9.93
N LYS A 105 4.87 0.53 8.95
CA LYS A 105 3.41 0.61 9.05
C LYS A 105 2.83 -0.30 10.13
N GLY A 106 3.32 -1.54 10.25
CA GLY A 106 2.88 -2.47 11.27
C GLY A 106 3.19 -1.96 12.69
N THR A 107 4.37 -1.37 12.89
CA THR A 107 4.71 -0.75 14.18
C THR A 107 3.89 0.50 14.49
N HIS A 108 3.52 1.29 13.47
CA HIS A 108 2.61 2.41 13.64
C HIS A 108 1.23 1.92 14.08
N LEU A 109 0.63 0.99 13.34
CA LEU A 109 -0.71 0.46 13.60
C LEU A 109 -0.83 -0.27 14.95
N ALA A 110 0.25 -0.89 15.41
CA ALA A 110 0.28 -1.49 16.75
C ALA A 110 0.19 -0.46 17.89
N LYS A 111 0.51 0.80 17.64
CA LYS A 111 0.47 1.89 18.61
C LYS A 111 -0.70 2.85 18.37
N ASN A 112 -1.04 3.07 17.12
CA ASN A 112 -2.13 3.93 16.68
C ASN A 112 -2.87 3.22 15.55
N PRO A 113 -4.03 2.60 15.81
CA PRO A 113 -4.75 1.79 14.84
C PRO A 113 -5.51 2.60 13.77
N TYR A 114 -5.54 3.91 13.86
CA TYR A 114 -6.18 4.75 12.85
C TYR A 114 -5.43 4.69 11.53
N ILE A 115 -6.17 4.46 10.46
CA ILE A 115 -5.66 4.21 9.12
C ILE A 115 -6.47 4.97 8.08
N SER A 116 -5.81 5.40 7.01
CA SER A 116 -6.48 5.87 5.81
C SER A 116 -6.07 5.04 4.60
N LEU A 117 -7.02 4.75 3.73
CA LEU A 117 -6.82 4.06 2.46
C LEU A 117 -7.26 4.98 1.33
N SER A 118 -6.50 5.05 0.26
CA SER A 118 -6.87 5.85 -0.91
C SER A 118 -6.63 5.07 -2.19
N PHE A 119 -7.68 4.88 -2.99
CA PHE A 119 -7.62 4.33 -4.33
C PHE A 119 -7.69 5.48 -5.32
N VAL A 120 -6.86 5.42 -6.36
CA VAL A 120 -6.84 6.44 -7.42
C VAL A 120 -6.80 5.73 -8.77
N TRP A 121 -7.90 5.81 -9.50
CA TRP A 121 -8.04 5.26 -10.83
C TRP A 121 -8.07 6.40 -11.87
N HIS A 122 -6.89 6.94 -12.16
CA HIS A 122 -6.74 8.11 -13.06
C HIS A 122 -7.42 7.91 -14.41
N ALA A 123 -7.31 6.70 -14.99
CA ALA A 123 -7.94 6.40 -16.28
C ALA A 123 -9.47 6.49 -16.25
N LEU A 124 -10.08 6.40 -15.08
CA LEU A 124 -11.53 6.53 -14.86
C LEU A 124 -11.92 7.84 -14.19
N GLU A 125 -10.95 8.71 -13.89
CA GLU A 125 -11.15 9.96 -13.16
C GLU A 125 -11.86 9.74 -11.81
N ARG A 126 -11.48 8.66 -11.10
CA ARG A 126 -12.09 8.28 -9.83
C ARG A 126 -11.08 8.19 -8.72
N GLN A 127 -11.51 8.62 -7.56
CA GLN A 127 -10.79 8.48 -6.30
C GLN A 127 -11.75 8.00 -5.22
N VAL A 128 -11.29 7.07 -4.38
CA VAL A 128 -12.00 6.64 -3.17
C VAL A 128 -11.07 6.84 -1.99
N HIS A 129 -11.58 7.49 -0.96
CA HIS A 129 -10.87 7.69 0.29
C HIS A 129 -11.67 7.04 1.44
N ILE A 130 -10.97 6.29 2.29
CA ILE A 130 -11.56 5.53 3.38
C ILE A 130 -10.76 5.80 4.63
N GLU A 131 -11.43 6.09 5.72
CA GLU A 131 -10.84 6.20 7.04
C GLU A 131 -11.41 5.12 7.94
N GLY A 132 -10.59 4.56 8.81
CA GLY A 132 -11.03 3.47 9.67
C GLY A 132 -10.05 3.12 10.78
N ILE A 133 -10.31 1.98 11.37
CA ILE A 133 -9.49 1.39 12.44
C ILE A 133 -8.99 0.03 11.95
N ALA A 134 -7.67 -0.13 11.90
CA ALA A 134 -7.05 -1.39 11.54
C ALA A 134 -7.13 -2.39 12.71
N SER A 135 -7.43 -3.63 12.37
CA SER A 135 -7.39 -4.76 13.29
C SER A 135 -6.76 -5.97 12.60
N LYS A 136 -6.26 -6.89 13.40
CA LYS A 136 -5.66 -8.12 12.87
C LYS A 136 -6.74 -9.08 12.43
N VAL A 137 -6.58 -9.67 11.24
CA VAL A 137 -7.42 -10.80 10.84
C VAL A 137 -7.03 -12.06 11.61
N PRO A 138 -7.92 -13.06 11.72
CA PRO A 138 -7.61 -14.35 12.32
C PRO A 138 -6.39 -15.03 11.69
N ALA A 139 -5.54 -15.67 12.51
CA ALA A 139 -4.31 -16.30 12.03
C ALA A 139 -4.56 -17.31 10.90
N GLY A 140 -5.66 -18.08 10.96
CA GLY A 140 -6.02 -19.05 9.92
C GLY A 140 -6.27 -18.41 8.53
N GLU A 141 -6.80 -17.20 8.47
CA GLU A 141 -6.97 -16.48 7.22
C GLU A 141 -5.61 -16.05 6.65
N SER A 142 -4.73 -15.54 7.51
CA SER A 142 -3.36 -15.17 7.15
C SER A 142 -2.58 -16.35 6.58
N ASP A 143 -2.68 -17.53 7.24
CA ASP A 143 -2.04 -18.75 6.79
C ASP A 143 -2.57 -19.22 5.45
N THR A 144 -3.89 -19.18 5.27
CA THR A 144 -4.55 -19.55 4.01
C THR A 144 -4.09 -18.67 2.86
N TYR A 145 -4.09 -17.35 3.06
CA TYR A 145 -3.58 -16.43 2.05
C TYR A 145 -2.09 -16.67 1.76
N PHE A 146 -1.26 -16.84 2.80
CA PHE A 146 0.19 -17.04 2.61
C PHE A 146 0.50 -18.27 1.77
N ARG A 147 -0.24 -19.38 1.97
CA ARG A 147 -0.10 -20.60 1.18
C ARG A 147 -0.42 -20.40 -0.31
N GLN A 148 -1.36 -19.55 -0.64
CA GLN A 148 -1.73 -19.24 -2.04
C GLN A 148 -0.66 -18.41 -2.77
N ARG A 149 0.27 -17.78 -2.06
CA ARG A 149 1.33 -16.97 -2.69
C ARG A 149 2.34 -17.84 -3.44
N PRO A 150 2.87 -17.35 -4.57
CA PRO A 150 3.95 -18.04 -5.28
C PRO A 150 5.13 -18.36 -4.35
N TYR A 151 5.77 -19.52 -4.54
CA TYR A 151 6.88 -19.98 -3.68
C TYR A 151 7.96 -18.92 -3.45
N LYS A 152 8.43 -18.27 -4.54
CA LYS A 152 9.45 -17.21 -4.44
C LYS A 152 8.99 -16.02 -3.59
N SER A 153 7.71 -15.67 -3.67
CA SER A 153 7.13 -14.59 -2.87
C SER A 153 7.03 -14.96 -1.39
N ARG A 154 6.76 -16.23 -1.08
CA ARG A 154 6.77 -16.75 0.31
C ARG A 154 8.17 -16.70 0.91
N ILE A 155 9.19 -17.16 0.17
CA ILE A 155 10.59 -17.07 0.61
C ILE A 155 11.01 -15.61 0.78
N GLY A 156 10.72 -14.75 -0.21
CA GLY A 156 11.03 -13.33 -0.14
C GLY A 156 10.44 -12.64 1.09
N ALA A 157 9.20 -12.99 1.43
CA ALA A 157 8.51 -12.46 2.60
C ALA A 157 9.23 -12.85 3.91
N ARG A 158 9.74 -14.07 4.04
CA ARG A 158 10.43 -14.54 5.25
C ARG A 158 11.79 -13.88 5.49
N ILE A 159 12.50 -13.52 4.44
CA ILE A 159 13.86 -12.97 4.53
C ILE A 159 13.92 -11.44 4.48
N SER A 160 12.83 -10.79 4.09
CA SER A 160 12.79 -9.34 3.92
C SER A 160 12.67 -8.61 5.26
N PRO A 161 13.70 -7.87 5.71
CA PRO A 161 13.57 -6.97 6.86
C PRO A 161 12.84 -5.69 6.42
N GLN A 162 11.55 -5.82 6.11
CA GLN A 162 10.75 -4.73 5.55
C GLN A 162 10.91 -3.43 6.34
N SER A 163 11.14 -2.32 5.64
CA SER A 163 11.35 -0.97 6.20
C SER A 163 12.61 -0.82 7.07
N ARG A 164 13.58 -1.73 6.97
CA ARG A 164 14.87 -1.64 7.66
C ARG A 164 16.02 -1.56 6.67
N PRO A 165 17.13 -0.84 6.99
CA PRO A 165 18.31 -0.82 6.14
C PRO A 165 18.89 -2.22 5.92
N LEU A 166 19.28 -2.52 4.70
CA LEU A 166 20.04 -3.72 4.36
C LEU A 166 21.53 -3.41 4.35
N LYS A 167 22.35 -4.28 4.95
CA LYS A 167 23.82 -4.12 4.93
C LYS A 167 24.39 -4.24 3.53
N SER A 168 23.83 -5.15 2.69
CA SER A 168 24.22 -5.28 1.29
C SER A 168 23.19 -6.09 0.51
N ARG A 169 23.15 -5.87 -0.83
CA ARG A 169 22.38 -6.71 -1.76
C ARG A 169 22.84 -8.18 -1.73
N MET A 170 24.15 -8.42 -1.58
CA MET A 170 24.70 -9.77 -1.54
C MET A 170 24.21 -10.56 -0.33
N GLN A 171 24.04 -9.90 0.82
CA GLN A 171 23.49 -10.55 2.00
C GLN A 171 22.03 -10.97 1.76
N LEU A 172 21.22 -10.13 1.12
CA LEU A 172 19.84 -10.48 0.77
C LEU A 172 19.79 -11.71 -0.15
N ILE A 173 20.65 -11.75 -1.18
CA ILE A 173 20.75 -12.89 -2.10
C ILE A 173 21.14 -14.17 -1.33
N ARG A 174 22.16 -14.12 -0.49
CA ARG A 174 22.57 -15.28 0.33
C ARG A 174 21.44 -15.76 1.24
N ASN A 175 20.75 -14.85 1.91
CA ASN A 175 19.62 -15.19 2.76
C ASN A 175 18.50 -15.85 1.94
N PHE A 176 18.22 -15.34 0.73
CA PHE A 176 17.23 -15.92 -0.17
C PHE A 176 17.59 -17.36 -0.55
N VAL A 177 18.83 -17.60 -0.99
CA VAL A 177 19.31 -18.94 -1.39
C VAL A 177 19.27 -19.91 -0.20
N ALA A 178 19.74 -19.48 0.96
CA ALA A 178 19.74 -20.31 2.16
C ALA A 178 18.31 -20.68 2.62
N GLU A 179 17.40 -19.71 2.62
CA GLU A 179 16.00 -19.96 3.00
C GLU A 179 15.28 -20.80 1.94
N ALA A 180 15.50 -20.55 0.66
CA ALA A 180 14.94 -21.37 -0.41
C ALA A 180 15.42 -22.82 -0.31
N ALA A 181 16.72 -23.06 -0.05
CA ALA A 181 17.26 -24.41 0.15
C ALA A 181 16.64 -25.14 1.35
N ARG A 182 16.36 -24.40 2.45
CA ARG A 182 15.72 -24.98 3.66
C ARG A 182 14.32 -25.54 3.36
N TRP A 183 13.60 -24.91 2.43
CA TRP A 183 12.21 -25.22 2.11
C TRP A 183 12.03 -26.02 0.81
N VAL A 184 13.10 -26.51 0.21
CA VAL A 184 12.99 -27.41 -0.95
C VAL A 184 12.19 -28.66 -0.58
N GLY A 185 11.13 -28.95 -1.32
CA GLY A 185 10.26 -30.11 -1.09
C GLY A 185 9.37 -30.01 0.15
N ARG A 186 9.31 -28.86 0.80
CA ARG A 186 8.47 -28.60 1.97
C ARG A 186 7.54 -27.42 1.72
N GLU A 187 6.41 -27.40 2.42
CA GLU A 187 5.54 -26.24 2.45
C GLU A 187 6.20 -25.09 3.23
N VAL A 188 6.27 -23.91 2.62
CA VAL A 188 6.81 -22.71 3.28
C VAL A 188 5.75 -22.17 4.22
N GLU A 189 5.99 -22.29 5.52
CA GLU A 189 5.08 -21.82 6.56
C GLU A 189 5.16 -20.29 6.72
N LEU A 190 4.06 -19.68 7.15
CA LEU A 190 4.03 -18.27 7.54
C LEU A 190 5.01 -18.07 8.70
N SER A 191 5.94 -17.15 8.54
CA SER A 191 6.76 -16.69 9.65
C SER A 191 5.91 -15.80 10.56
N LEU A 192 6.14 -15.87 11.88
CA LEU A 192 5.52 -14.96 12.87
C LEU A 192 5.71 -13.46 12.56
N ILE A 193 6.50 -13.17 11.53
CA ILE A 193 6.83 -11.82 11.06
C ILE A 193 5.81 -11.31 10.02
N HIS A 194 4.89 -12.15 9.51
CA HIS A 194 3.98 -11.81 8.41
C HIS A 194 2.55 -12.06 8.83
N ILE A 195 1.87 -11.03 9.18
CA ILE A 195 0.48 -11.07 9.58
C ILE A 195 -0.29 -9.98 8.83
N SER A 196 -1.52 -10.28 8.51
CA SER A 196 -2.49 -9.40 7.86
C SER A 196 -3.15 -8.45 8.86
N GLU A 197 -3.54 -7.30 8.40
CA GLU A 197 -4.43 -6.38 9.09
C GLU A 197 -5.63 -6.04 8.22
#